data_6c2a5f61b8503d9cdb1273796f251758
#
_entry.id   6c2a5f61b8503d9cdb1273796f251758
#
_cell.length_a   1.000
_cell.length_b   1.000
_cell.length_c   1.000
_cell.angle_alpha   90.00
_cell.angle_beta   90.00
_cell.angle_gamma   90.00
#
_symmetry.space_group_name_H-M   'P 1'
#
loop_
_entity.id
_entity.type
_entity.pdbx_description
1 polymer ?
#
loop_
_entity_poly.entity_id
_entity_poly.type
_entity_poly.pdbx_seq_one_letter_code
_entity_poly.pdbx_strand_id
1 'polypeptide(L)'
;ETYVYNLPTGAGSCDYKNEATVIGIPWLGEEEQDHWGRFLWVKFMKLGGGEAALSRGIHKLAIEVRPYIEQGSLKTGPLIASGSLRTIATLPEVTPEEITLQAIAPTDRFPASKATLNEGPLVTMNTKIARDQFVDITSVVVLKEGELLLEEYFNGADRTTLHDTRSVGKSFAGALTGIAIKAGHLESVDQPVSNFYTSDGFDNPSPFKSGTTLRQLLTMTAGFDGNDSDLDSPGQEENMYPTKDWVKFTLDLPARSDTTCSFFSAGTVLL
;
A
#
# COMPACT_ATOMS: atom_id res chain seq x y z
N GLU A 1 26.48 -2.05 12.75
CA GLU A 1 25.78 -0.83 12.29
C GLU A 1 24.58 -0.55 13.18
N THR A 2 24.24 0.71 13.32
CA THR A 2 23.08 1.16 14.11
C THR A 2 22.15 1.96 13.19
N TYR A 3 20.87 1.60 13.20
CA TYR A 3 19.82 2.35 12.52
C TYR A 3 18.86 2.92 13.58
N VAL A 4 18.60 4.22 13.49
CA VAL A 4 17.65 4.90 14.38
C VAL A 4 16.38 5.20 13.61
N TYR A 5 15.25 4.72 14.13
CA TYR A 5 13.93 4.97 13.60
C TYR A 5 13.07 5.68 14.63
N ASN A 6 12.66 6.90 14.31
CA ASN A 6 11.75 7.65 15.16
C ASN A 6 10.31 7.37 14.75
N LEU A 7 9.53 6.81 15.66
CA LEU A 7 8.08 6.71 15.45
C LEU A 7 7.49 8.13 15.43
N PRO A 8 6.61 8.46 14.48
CA PRO A 8 6.02 9.78 14.39
C PRO A 8 5.28 10.17 15.68
N THR A 9 5.39 11.44 16.09
CA THR A 9 4.70 11.98 17.28
C THR A 9 3.19 11.92 17.17
N GLY A 10 2.57 11.60 16.14
CA GLY A 10 1.14 11.42 15.97
C GLY A 10 0.70 9.96 15.87
N ALA A 11 1.61 9.00 15.94
CA ALA A 11 1.28 7.58 15.83
C ALA A 11 0.32 7.07 16.91
N GLY A 12 0.11 7.83 18.00
CA GLY A 12 -0.84 7.51 19.07
C GLY A 12 -2.02 8.48 19.19
N SER A 13 -2.18 9.44 18.29
CA SER A 13 -3.23 10.48 18.41
C SER A 13 -4.52 10.15 17.63
N CYS A 14 -4.49 9.26 16.71
CA CYS A 14 -5.68 8.54 16.25
C CYS A 14 -5.79 7.33 17.15
N ASP A 15 -6.96 7.03 17.71
CA ASP A 15 -7.25 5.99 18.69
C ASP A 15 -6.75 4.57 18.32
N TYR A 16 -5.49 4.46 18.00
CA TYR A 16 -4.77 3.20 17.91
C TYR A 16 -4.57 2.69 19.33
N LYS A 17 -5.60 2.15 19.90
CA LYS A 17 -5.52 1.31 21.09
C LYS A 17 -4.87 -0.02 20.72
N ASN A 18 -3.59 0.02 20.50
CA ASN A 18 -2.83 -1.20 20.42
C ASN A 18 -2.41 -1.57 21.85
N GLU A 19 -3.19 -2.44 22.50
CA GLU A 19 -2.91 -2.90 23.87
C GLU A 19 -1.65 -3.80 23.94
N ALA A 20 -1.14 -4.24 22.80
CA ALA A 20 0.12 -4.98 22.69
C ALA A 20 0.83 -4.60 21.38
N THR A 21 1.73 -3.64 21.43
CA THR A 21 2.65 -3.42 20.31
C THR A 21 3.68 -4.54 20.28
N VAL A 22 3.35 -5.64 19.67
CA VAL A 22 4.30 -6.69 19.31
C VAL A 22 4.96 -6.26 18.01
N ILE A 23 6.24 -5.87 18.08
CA ILE A 23 7.04 -5.64 16.87
C ILE A 23 7.36 -7.03 16.30
N GLY A 24 6.48 -7.52 15.44
CA GLY A 24 6.69 -8.75 14.67
C GLY A 24 7.79 -8.55 13.64
N ILE A 25 8.74 -9.46 13.59
CA ILE A 25 9.76 -9.46 12.54
C ILE A 25 9.27 -10.38 11.44
N PRO A 26 9.04 -9.89 10.18
CA PRO A 26 8.32 -10.61 9.12
C PRO A 26 8.88 -11.99 8.76
N TRP A 27 10.14 -12.25 8.98
CA TRP A 27 10.77 -13.52 8.63
C TRP A 27 10.55 -14.67 9.61
N LEU A 28 9.83 -14.45 10.71
CA LEU A 28 9.53 -15.53 11.64
C LEU A 28 8.30 -16.36 11.24
N GLY A 29 7.66 -16.05 10.12
CA GLY A 29 6.59 -16.85 9.54
C GLY A 29 5.29 -16.85 10.34
N GLU A 30 5.10 -15.94 11.28
CA GLU A 30 3.89 -15.83 12.09
C GLU A 30 2.89 -14.88 11.47
N GLU A 31 1.62 -15.25 11.54
CA GLU A 31 0.50 -14.56 10.86
C GLU A 31 0.19 -13.17 11.43
N GLU A 32 0.67 -12.83 12.62
CA GLU A 32 0.45 -11.54 13.27
C GLU A 32 1.63 -10.59 13.06
N GLN A 33 1.66 -9.92 11.92
CA GLN A 33 2.66 -8.88 11.65
C GLN A 33 2.11 -7.52 12.07
N ASP A 34 2.65 -6.96 13.15
CA ASP A 34 2.40 -5.56 13.48
C ASP A 34 2.88 -4.64 12.36
N HIS A 35 2.00 -3.71 11.97
CA HIS A 35 2.23 -2.73 10.90
C HIS A 35 3.53 -1.93 11.12
N TRP A 36 3.79 -1.51 12.36
CA TRP A 36 4.98 -0.74 12.72
C TRP A 36 6.26 -1.57 12.70
N GLY A 37 6.19 -2.83 13.09
CA GLY A 37 7.32 -3.76 12.99
C GLY A 37 7.73 -3.99 11.55
N ARG A 38 6.76 -4.14 10.65
CA ARG A 38 7.00 -4.26 9.21
C ARG A 38 7.67 -3.01 8.63
N PHE A 39 7.20 -1.81 8.97
CA PHE A 39 7.83 -0.57 8.54
C PHE A 39 9.25 -0.39 9.09
N LEU A 40 9.46 -0.67 10.37
CA LEU A 40 10.78 -0.64 10.99
C LEU A 40 11.75 -1.56 10.26
N TRP A 41 11.32 -2.79 9.98
CA TRP A 41 12.12 -3.78 9.26
C TRP A 41 12.49 -3.32 7.85
N VAL A 42 11.50 -2.90 7.08
CA VAL A 42 11.73 -2.41 5.69
C VAL A 42 12.68 -1.21 5.69
N LYS A 43 12.51 -0.26 6.60
CA LYS A 43 13.41 0.89 6.69
C LYS A 43 14.82 0.51 7.13
N PHE A 44 14.96 -0.40 8.10
CA PHE A 44 16.27 -0.92 8.48
C PHE A 44 16.97 -1.59 7.29
N MET A 45 16.29 -2.48 6.60
CA MET A 45 16.87 -3.21 5.46
C MET A 45 17.25 -2.29 4.31
N LYS A 46 16.37 -1.35 3.94
CA LYS A 46 16.56 -0.52 2.73
C LYS A 46 17.34 0.77 2.96
N LEU A 47 17.18 1.42 4.10
CA LEU A 47 17.76 2.73 4.39
C LEU A 47 18.81 2.69 5.49
N GLY A 48 18.74 1.73 6.39
CA GLY A 48 19.61 1.61 7.56
C GLY A 48 20.84 0.74 7.38
N GLY A 49 21.12 0.28 6.15
CA GLY A 49 22.26 -0.59 5.88
C GLY A 49 22.05 -2.06 6.28
N GLY A 50 20.81 -2.45 6.59
CA GLY A 50 20.47 -3.81 7.03
C GLY A 50 20.84 -4.88 6.01
N GLU A 51 20.63 -4.63 4.71
CA GLU A 51 21.01 -5.56 3.63
C GLU A 51 22.52 -5.87 3.64
N ALA A 52 23.34 -4.86 3.88
CA ALA A 52 24.79 -5.04 3.96
C ALA A 52 25.22 -5.69 5.29
N ALA A 53 24.58 -5.28 6.40
CA ALA A 53 24.85 -5.78 7.73
C ALA A 53 24.47 -7.26 7.91
N LEU A 54 23.38 -7.69 7.25
CA LEU A 54 22.87 -9.07 7.28
C LEU A 54 23.32 -9.88 6.07
N SER A 55 24.56 -9.75 5.68
CA SER A 55 25.19 -10.67 4.72
C SER A 55 25.07 -12.13 5.18
N ARG A 56 25.24 -13.10 4.26
CA ARG A 56 25.15 -14.53 4.59
C ARG A 56 25.96 -14.87 5.86
N GLY A 57 25.33 -15.47 6.83
CA GLY A 57 25.98 -15.89 8.07
C GLY A 57 25.14 -15.70 9.33
N ILE A 58 25.82 -15.82 10.46
CA ILE A 58 25.20 -15.68 11.79
C ILE A 58 25.34 -14.25 12.26
N HIS A 59 24.22 -13.64 12.66
CA HIS A 59 24.19 -12.28 13.16
C HIS A 59 23.49 -12.20 14.51
N LYS A 60 23.82 -11.18 15.28
CA LYS A 60 23.07 -10.77 16.47
C LYS A 60 22.39 -9.45 16.17
N LEU A 61 21.07 -9.47 16.18
CA LEU A 61 20.25 -8.25 16.15
C LEU A 61 19.98 -7.79 17.56
N ALA A 62 20.05 -6.49 17.80
CA ALA A 62 19.65 -5.87 19.06
C ALA A 62 18.70 -4.71 18.76
N ILE A 63 17.66 -4.59 19.56
CA ILE A 63 16.68 -3.50 19.52
C ILE A 63 16.71 -2.79 20.85
N GLU A 64 16.81 -1.48 20.82
CA GLU A 64 16.68 -0.61 21.98
C GLU A 64 15.53 0.36 21.76
N VAL A 65 14.71 0.54 22.77
CA VAL A 65 13.58 1.48 22.77
C VAL A 65 13.86 2.59 23.78
N ARG A 66 13.75 3.82 23.32
CA ARG A 66 13.98 5.03 24.13
C ARG A 66 12.87 6.05 23.85
N PRO A 67 12.35 6.74 24.88
CA PRO A 67 11.48 7.90 24.65
C PRO A 67 12.29 9.03 24.02
N TYR A 68 11.63 9.90 23.29
CA TYR A 68 12.27 11.11 22.78
C TYR A 68 11.31 12.30 22.77
N ILE A 69 11.88 13.49 22.75
CA ILE A 69 11.17 14.74 22.51
C ILE A 69 11.86 15.50 21.37
N GLU A 70 11.07 16.18 20.56
CA GLU A 70 11.55 17.02 19.48
C GLU A 70 11.24 18.50 19.80
N GLN A 71 12.27 19.24 20.16
CA GLN A 71 12.20 20.67 20.48
C GLN A 71 13.38 21.36 19.79
N GLY A 72 13.25 21.65 18.48
CA GLY A 72 14.33 22.18 17.66
C GLY A 72 15.46 21.19 17.39
N SER A 73 15.66 20.22 18.28
CA SER A 73 16.53 19.04 18.08
C SER A 73 15.92 17.83 18.80
N LEU A 74 16.23 16.65 18.28
CA LEU A 74 15.79 15.40 18.90
C LEU A 74 16.59 15.13 20.17
N LYS A 75 15.90 15.00 21.32
CA LYS A 75 16.48 14.63 22.61
C LYS A 75 15.99 13.26 23.01
N THR A 76 16.87 12.29 23.08
CA THR A 76 16.58 10.91 23.45
C THR A 76 16.71 10.70 24.94
N GLY A 77 15.72 10.08 25.55
CA GLY A 77 15.70 9.72 26.96
C GLY A 77 16.40 8.40 27.30
N PRO A 78 16.25 7.91 28.52
CA PRO A 78 16.88 6.68 28.98
C PRO A 78 16.34 5.45 28.22
N LEU A 79 17.11 4.37 28.24
CA LEU A 79 16.67 3.07 27.74
C LEU A 79 15.49 2.57 28.56
N ILE A 80 14.36 2.27 27.91
CA ILE A 80 13.16 1.73 28.57
C ILE A 80 12.91 0.26 28.27
N ALA A 81 13.37 -0.22 27.12
CA ALA A 81 13.31 -1.64 26.77
C ALA A 81 14.46 -2.00 25.82
N SER A 82 14.90 -3.24 25.88
CA SER A 82 15.85 -3.81 24.92
C SER A 82 15.62 -5.29 24.73
N GLY A 83 15.95 -5.77 23.54
CA GLY A 83 15.93 -7.18 23.20
C GLY A 83 17.05 -7.53 22.25
N SER A 84 17.38 -8.80 22.14
CA SER A 84 18.31 -9.28 21.13
C SER A 84 17.94 -10.66 20.62
N LEU A 85 18.19 -10.87 19.34
CA LEU A 85 17.92 -12.12 18.63
C LEU A 85 19.19 -12.55 17.90
N ARG A 86 19.52 -13.84 17.99
CA ARG A 86 20.50 -14.45 17.11
C ARG A 86 19.79 -14.99 15.88
N THR A 87 20.21 -14.54 14.70
CA THR A 87 19.63 -14.94 13.41
C THR A 87 20.68 -15.52 12.49
N ILE A 88 20.24 -16.36 11.57
CA ILE A 88 21.06 -16.88 10.48
C ILE A 88 20.50 -16.26 9.18
N ALA A 89 21.28 -15.41 8.54
CA ALA A 89 20.94 -14.87 7.24
C ALA A 89 21.37 -15.88 6.16
N THR A 90 20.40 -16.34 5.37
CA THR A 90 20.62 -17.16 4.18
C THR A 90 20.25 -16.34 2.96
N LEU A 91 21.06 -16.43 1.92
CA LEU A 91 20.70 -15.85 0.61
C LEU A 91 20.44 -17.02 -0.34
N PRO A 92 19.24 -17.15 -0.89
CA PRO A 92 18.96 -18.13 -1.92
C PRO A 92 19.95 -18.01 -3.08
N GLU A 93 20.38 -19.17 -3.62
CA GLU A 93 21.14 -19.17 -4.85
C GLU A 93 20.18 -18.87 -5.99
N VAL A 94 20.65 -18.11 -6.97
CA VAL A 94 19.88 -17.75 -8.17
C VAL A 94 20.53 -18.35 -9.39
N THR A 95 19.72 -18.78 -10.34
CA THR A 95 20.19 -19.31 -11.62
C THR A 95 20.44 -18.18 -12.63
N PRO A 96 21.27 -18.39 -13.65
CA PRO A 96 21.44 -17.42 -14.73
C PRO A 96 20.11 -17.06 -15.43
N GLU A 97 19.20 -18.02 -15.55
CA GLU A 97 17.89 -17.84 -16.19
C GLU A 97 17.01 -16.87 -15.42
N GLU A 98 17.02 -16.94 -14.08
CA GLU A 98 16.21 -16.07 -13.21
C GLU A 98 16.65 -14.60 -13.24
N ILE A 99 17.89 -14.32 -13.62
CA ILE A 99 18.46 -12.97 -13.63
C ILE A 99 18.67 -12.39 -15.04
N THR A 100 18.54 -13.22 -16.08
CA THR A 100 18.63 -12.79 -17.47
C THR A 100 17.45 -11.89 -17.82
N LEU A 101 17.72 -10.73 -18.44
CA LEU A 101 16.67 -9.83 -18.89
C LEU A 101 15.82 -10.49 -19.97
N GLN A 102 14.52 -10.36 -19.83
CA GLN A 102 13.56 -10.92 -20.76
C GLN A 102 13.46 -10.05 -22.02
N ALA A 103 13.15 -10.68 -23.14
CA ALA A 103 12.92 -9.97 -24.38
C ALA A 103 11.55 -9.26 -24.32
N ILE A 104 11.53 -7.99 -24.68
CA ILE A 104 10.29 -7.21 -24.80
C ILE A 104 9.45 -7.77 -25.95
N ALA A 105 8.19 -8.06 -25.69
CA ALA A 105 7.21 -8.43 -26.71
C ALA A 105 6.39 -7.20 -27.13
N PRO A 106 6.76 -6.49 -28.20
CA PRO A 106 6.08 -5.27 -28.61
C PRO A 106 4.65 -5.53 -29.06
N THR A 107 3.80 -4.51 -28.93
CA THR A 107 2.45 -4.48 -29.50
C THR A 107 2.34 -3.32 -30.46
N ASP A 108 1.27 -3.30 -31.29
CA ASP A 108 0.98 -2.16 -32.18
C ASP A 108 0.83 -0.83 -31.42
N ARG A 109 0.38 -0.92 -30.18
CA ARG A 109 0.16 0.26 -29.32
C ARG A 109 1.41 0.70 -28.58
N PHE A 110 2.26 -0.23 -28.19
CA PHE A 110 3.46 -0.02 -27.41
C PHE A 110 4.63 -0.72 -28.08
N PRO A 111 5.34 -0.07 -29.01
CA PRO A 111 6.53 -0.62 -29.63
C PRO A 111 7.66 -0.75 -28.61
N ALA A 112 8.59 -1.66 -28.84
CA ALA A 112 9.79 -1.76 -28.05
C ALA A 112 10.68 -0.53 -28.24
N SER A 113 11.17 0.03 -27.13
CA SER A 113 12.12 1.16 -27.20
C SER A 113 13.45 0.72 -27.78
N LYS A 114 14.08 1.64 -28.54
CA LYS A 114 15.44 1.49 -29.04
C LYS A 114 16.49 2.07 -28.08
N ALA A 115 16.05 2.59 -26.93
CA ALA A 115 16.97 3.15 -25.95
C ALA A 115 17.83 2.06 -25.32
N THR A 116 19.13 2.35 -25.20
CA THR A 116 20.06 1.47 -24.49
C THR A 116 19.84 1.61 -23.00
N LEU A 117 19.57 0.52 -22.31
CA LEU A 117 19.47 0.46 -20.85
C LEU A 117 20.84 0.11 -20.25
N ASN A 118 21.07 0.60 -19.06
CA ASN A 118 22.13 0.07 -18.21
C ASN A 118 21.64 -1.24 -17.58
N GLU A 119 22.13 -2.37 -18.03
CA GLU A 119 21.67 -3.70 -17.59
C GLU A 119 22.05 -4.01 -16.13
N GLY A 120 23.14 -3.44 -15.62
CA GLY A 120 23.62 -3.76 -14.27
C GLY A 120 22.58 -3.57 -13.16
N PRO A 121 21.91 -2.42 -13.06
CA PRO A 121 20.81 -2.23 -12.10
C PRO A 121 19.63 -3.19 -12.33
N LEU A 122 19.33 -3.55 -13.58
CA LEU A 122 18.21 -4.44 -13.92
C LEU A 122 18.51 -5.87 -13.50
N VAL A 123 19.70 -6.38 -13.80
CA VAL A 123 20.18 -7.70 -13.31
C VAL A 123 20.19 -7.73 -11.77
N THR A 124 20.57 -6.60 -11.13
CA THR A 124 20.50 -6.48 -9.66
C THR A 124 19.07 -6.57 -9.16
N MET A 125 18.13 -5.94 -9.84
CA MET A 125 16.69 -6.03 -9.53
C MET A 125 16.20 -7.48 -9.65
N ASN A 126 16.44 -8.15 -10.78
CA ASN A 126 16.06 -9.54 -11.01
C ASN A 126 16.66 -10.46 -9.93
N THR A 127 17.95 -10.24 -9.60
CA THR A 127 18.61 -11.00 -8.53
C THR A 127 17.92 -10.82 -7.17
N LYS A 128 17.49 -9.60 -6.85
CA LYS A 128 16.81 -9.33 -5.58
C LYS A 128 15.42 -9.94 -5.53
N ILE A 129 14.69 -9.94 -6.66
CA ILE A 129 13.39 -10.59 -6.77
C ILE A 129 13.54 -12.11 -6.66
N ALA A 130 14.46 -12.72 -7.40
CA ALA A 130 14.73 -14.15 -7.35
C ALA A 130 15.21 -14.64 -5.96
N ARG A 131 15.75 -13.74 -5.12
CA ARG A 131 16.12 -14.02 -3.73
C ARG A 131 15.04 -13.70 -2.70
N ASP A 132 13.80 -13.46 -3.11
CA ASP A 132 12.70 -13.06 -2.25
C ASP A 132 12.98 -11.83 -1.38
N GLN A 133 13.92 -10.97 -1.80
CA GLN A 133 14.14 -9.68 -1.15
C GLN A 133 13.04 -8.67 -1.47
N PHE A 134 12.30 -8.90 -2.54
CA PHE A 134 11.04 -8.28 -2.90
C PHE A 134 10.02 -9.39 -3.11
N VAL A 135 9.21 -9.64 -2.10
CA VAL A 135 8.18 -10.68 -2.15
C VAL A 135 7.01 -10.27 -3.04
N ASP A 136 6.37 -11.27 -3.65
CA ASP A 136 5.13 -11.12 -4.43
C ASP A 136 5.23 -10.20 -5.66
N ILE A 137 6.44 -9.93 -6.14
CA ILE A 137 6.61 -9.23 -7.42
C ILE A 137 6.34 -10.21 -8.56
N THR A 138 5.36 -9.89 -9.38
CA THR A 138 4.95 -10.70 -10.54
C THR A 138 5.35 -10.07 -11.86
N SER A 139 5.51 -8.76 -11.92
CA SER A 139 5.99 -8.08 -13.12
C SER A 139 6.60 -6.72 -12.82
N VAL A 140 7.51 -6.29 -13.70
CA VAL A 140 8.01 -4.92 -13.77
C VAL A 140 7.96 -4.48 -15.23
N VAL A 141 7.08 -3.51 -15.52
CA VAL A 141 6.91 -2.97 -16.87
C VAL A 141 7.17 -1.48 -16.84
N VAL A 142 8.04 -1.00 -17.72
CA VAL A 142 8.37 0.43 -17.82
C VAL A 142 8.05 0.92 -19.23
N LEU A 143 7.17 1.92 -19.29
CA LEU A 143 6.91 2.69 -20.51
C LEU A 143 7.61 4.04 -20.42
N LYS A 144 8.23 4.45 -21.50
CA LYS A 144 8.78 5.79 -21.66
C LYS A 144 8.39 6.33 -23.04
N GLU A 145 7.76 7.50 -23.07
CA GLU A 145 7.38 8.18 -24.31
C GLU A 145 6.52 7.31 -25.25
N GLY A 146 5.69 6.40 -24.68
CA GLY A 146 4.82 5.48 -25.42
C GLY A 146 5.51 4.22 -25.91
N GLU A 147 6.79 4.00 -25.61
CA GLU A 147 7.53 2.80 -25.96
C GLU A 147 7.80 1.93 -24.73
N LEU A 148 7.80 0.60 -24.90
CA LEU A 148 8.19 -0.35 -23.87
C LEU A 148 9.70 -0.34 -23.71
N LEU A 149 10.15 0.09 -22.55
CA LEU A 149 11.57 0.18 -22.18
C LEU A 149 12.06 -1.06 -21.44
N LEU A 150 11.19 -1.66 -20.61
CA LEU A 150 11.45 -2.86 -19.83
C LEU A 150 10.15 -3.67 -19.70
N GLU A 151 10.27 -4.97 -19.75
CA GLU A 151 9.16 -5.90 -19.55
C GLU A 151 9.70 -7.20 -18.94
N GLU A 152 9.54 -7.36 -17.63
CA GLU A 152 10.02 -8.50 -16.86
C GLU A 152 8.86 -9.15 -16.12
N TYR A 153 8.83 -10.48 -16.06
CA TYR A 153 7.82 -11.27 -15.36
C TYR A 153 8.50 -12.26 -14.42
N PHE A 154 7.87 -12.48 -13.26
CA PHE A 154 8.43 -13.29 -12.17
C PHE A 154 7.35 -14.19 -11.58
N ASN A 155 7.77 -15.18 -10.80
CA ASN A 155 6.89 -16.07 -10.03
C ASN A 155 5.82 -16.76 -10.89
N GLY A 156 6.18 -17.16 -12.12
CA GLY A 156 5.28 -17.84 -13.03
C GLY A 156 4.23 -16.96 -13.71
N ALA A 157 4.29 -15.65 -13.50
CA ALA A 157 3.43 -14.70 -14.19
C ALA A 157 3.91 -14.43 -15.62
N ASP A 158 3.00 -13.96 -16.44
CA ASP A 158 3.23 -13.48 -17.80
C ASP A 158 2.35 -12.25 -18.11
N ARG A 159 2.40 -11.77 -19.35
CA ARG A 159 1.60 -10.60 -19.81
C ARG A 159 0.09 -10.80 -19.66
N THR A 160 -0.40 -12.01 -19.62
CA THR A 160 -1.83 -12.35 -19.55
C THR A 160 -2.30 -12.63 -18.12
N THR A 161 -1.38 -12.68 -17.17
CA THR A 161 -1.70 -12.92 -15.77
C THR A 161 -2.55 -11.77 -15.21
N LEU A 162 -3.71 -12.13 -14.67
CA LEU A 162 -4.60 -11.17 -14.01
C LEU A 162 -4.13 -10.96 -12.58
N HIS A 163 -4.13 -9.69 -12.18
CA HIS A 163 -3.72 -9.26 -10.84
C HIS A 163 -4.88 -8.55 -10.13
N ASP A 164 -5.02 -8.81 -8.84
CA ASP A 164 -5.82 -7.93 -7.98
C ASP A 164 -5.07 -6.61 -7.82
N THR A 165 -5.65 -5.55 -8.36
CA THR A 165 -5.03 -4.23 -8.36
C THR A 165 -5.09 -3.54 -7.01
N ARG A 166 -5.93 -4.02 -6.07
CA ARG A 166 -6.17 -3.38 -4.79
C ARG A 166 -6.33 -1.85 -4.95
N SER A 167 -5.75 -1.05 -4.10
CA SER A 167 -5.88 0.41 -4.14
C SER A 167 -5.30 1.08 -5.40
N VAL A 168 -4.47 0.41 -6.20
CA VAL A 168 -4.07 0.94 -7.52
C VAL A 168 -5.28 1.11 -8.43
N GLY A 169 -6.33 0.28 -8.26
CA GLY A 169 -7.61 0.42 -8.96
C GLY A 169 -8.27 1.79 -8.76
N LYS A 170 -8.02 2.48 -7.64
CA LYS A 170 -8.55 3.84 -7.41
C LYS A 170 -7.98 4.86 -8.40
N SER A 171 -6.76 4.67 -8.88
CA SER A 171 -6.19 5.51 -9.95
C SER A 171 -6.91 5.30 -11.28
N PHE A 172 -7.34 4.07 -11.56
CA PHE A 172 -8.18 3.78 -12.73
C PHE A 172 -9.57 4.42 -12.59
N ALA A 173 -10.21 4.33 -11.41
CA ALA A 173 -11.47 5.01 -11.14
C ALA A 173 -11.37 6.52 -11.37
N GLY A 174 -10.31 7.16 -10.86
CA GLY A 174 -10.04 8.58 -11.10
C GLY A 174 -9.86 8.92 -12.59
N ALA A 175 -9.10 8.11 -13.31
CA ALA A 175 -8.90 8.30 -14.77
C ALA A 175 -10.21 8.10 -15.55
N LEU A 176 -10.99 7.06 -15.22
CA LEU A 176 -12.29 6.80 -15.84
C LEU A 176 -13.29 7.92 -15.58
N THR A 177 -13.33 8.47 -14.37
CA THR A 177 -14.14 9.66 -14.03
C THR A 177 -13.77 10.83 -14.93
N GLY A 178 -12.47 11.11 -15.11
CA GLY A 178 -11.99 12.16 -16.02
C GLY A 178 -12.38 11.92 -17.49
N ILE A 179 -12.33 10.68 -17.95
CA ILE A 179 -12.77 10.29 -19.30
C ILE A 179 -14.29 10.49 -19.45
N ALA A 180 -15.08 10.08 -18.45
CA ALA A 180 -16.53 10.24 -18.46
C ALA A 180 -16.95 11.73 -18.51
N ILE A 181 -16.25 12.60 -17.77
CA ILE A 181 -16.45 14.06 -17.85
C ILE A 181 -16.11 14.56 -19.26
N LYS A 182 -14.97 14.18 -19.79
CA LYS A 182 -14.54 14.59 -21.15
C LYS A 182 -15.51 14.11 -22.22
N ALA A 183 -16.11 12.95 -22.04
CA ALA A 183 -17.11 12.38 -22.96
C ALA A 183 -18.53 12.97 -22.77
N GLY A 184 -18.75 13.80 -21.75
CA GLY A 184 -20.05 14.41 -21.45
C GLY A 184 -21.05 13.51 -20.73
N HIS A 185 -20.58 12.36 -20.19
CA HIS A 185 -21.41 11.47 -19.37
C HIS A 185 -21.54 11.97 -17.93
N LEU A 186 -20.56 12.71 -17.45
CA LEU A 186 -20.56 13.42 -16.18
C LEU A 186 -20.33 14.92 -16.46
N GLU A 187 -21.00 15.78 -15.70
CA GLU A 187 -20.84 17.24 -15.84
C GLU A 187 -19.55 17.72 -15.19
N SER A 188 -19.29 17.24 -13.97
CA SER A 188 -18.08 17.59 -13.20
C SER A 188 -17.89 16.63 -12.02
N VAL A 189 -16.76 16.74 -11.34
CA VAL A 189 -16.52 16.06 -10.06
C VAL A 189 -17.35 16.61 -8.89
N ASP A 190 -18.02 17.75 -9.07
CA ASP A 190 -18.85 18.37 -8.03
C ASP A 190 -20.32 17.92 -8.08
N GLN A 191 -20.66 17.00 -9.01
CA GLN A 191 -21.97 16.37 -9.01
C GLN A 191 -22.17 15.55 -7.74
N PRO A 192 -23.36 15.66 -7.09
CA PRO A 192 -23.68 14.87 -5.92
C PRO A 192 -24.00 13.41 -6.29
N VAL A 193 -23.70 12.50 -5.38
CA VAL A 193 -23.99 11.07 -5.51
C VAL A 193 -25.48 10.80 -5.73
N SER A 194 -26.35 11.67 -5.18
CA SER A 194 -27.80 11.58 -5.39
C SER A 194 -28.25 11.72 -6.85
N ASN A 195 -27.40 12.19 -7.75
CA ASN A 195 -27.71 12.19 -9.18
C ASN A 195 -27.67 10.78 -9.80
N PHE A 196 -27.03 9.83 -9.13
CA PHE A 196 -26.80 8.48 -9.63
C PHE A 196 -27.52 7.42 -8.77
N TYR A 197 -27.65 7.70 -7.49
CA TYR A 197 -28.26 6.79 -6.51
C TYR A 197 -29.36 7.52 -5.76
N THR A 198 -30.59 7.03 -5.86
CA THR A 198 -31.71 7.54 -5.04
C THR A 198 -31.56 7.04 -3.60
N SER A 199 -32.09 7.80 -2.65
CA SER A 199 -32.06 7.38 -1.22
C SER A 199 -33.03 6.25 -0.89
N ASP A 200 -33.89 5.88 -1.82
CA ASP A 200 -34.90 4.85 -1.61
C ASP A 200 -34.27 3.45 -1.56
N GLY A 201 -34.51 2.74 -0.47
CA GLY A 201 -34.00 1.38 -0.28
C GLY A 201 -32.61 1.29 0.39
N PHE A 202 -32.04 2.42 0.79
CA PHE A 202 -30.80 2.44 1.61
C PHE A 202 -31.11 2.78 3.07
N ASP A 203 -30.33 2.18 3.96
CA ASP A 203 -30.38 2.49 5.38
C ASP A 203 -29.72 3.84 5.70
N ASN A 204 -30.03 4.41 6.85
CA ASN A 204 -29.44 5.65 7.35
C ASN A 204 -29.46 6.82 6.33
N PRO A 205 -30.60 7.14 5.68
CA PRO A 205 -30.67 8.25 4.77
C PRO A 205 -30.34 9.56 5.48
N SER A 206 -29.54 10.42 4.84
CA SER A 206 -29.23 11.75 5.38
C SER A 206 -28.96 12.75 4.25
N PRO A 207 -29.27 14.05 4.46
CA PRO A 207 -28.95 15.10 3.51
C PRO A 207 -27.45 15.16 3.22
N PHE A 208 -26.62 14.84 4.20
CA PHE A 208 -25.17 14.82 4.07
C PHE A 208 -24.74 13.76 3.05
N LYS A 209 -25.26 12.52 3.16
CA LYS A 209 -24.95 11.43 2.22
C LYS A 209 -25.42 11.78 0.80
N SER A 210 -26.62 12.31 0.66
CA SER A 210 -27.16 12.74 -0.64
C SER A 210 -26.36 13.85 -1.29
N GLY A 211 -25.79 14.75 -0.49
CA GLY A 211 -24.96 15.87 -0.96
C GLY A 211 -23.48 15.50 -1.18
N THR A 212 -23.05 14.28 -0.84
CA THR A 212 -21.68 13.83 -1.09
C THR A 212 -21.38 13.89 -2.59
N THR A 213 -20.27 14.53 -2.95
CA THR A 213 -19.87 14.71 -4.34
C THR A 213 -18.89 13.64 -4.82
N LEU A 214 -18.78 13.46 -6.14
CA LEU A 214 -17.74 12.60 -6.72
C LEU A 214 -16.34 13.04 -6.30
N ARG A 215 -16.11 14.35 -6.13
CA ARG A 215 -14.83 14.88 -5.59
C ARG A 215 -14.53 14.32 -4.20
N GLN A 216 -15.52 14.31 -3.32
CA GLN A 216 -15.32 13.78 -1.95
C GLN A 216 -15.06 12.28 -1.94
N LEU A 217 -15.68 11.52 -2.85
CA LEU A 217 -15.34 10.11 -3.03
C LEU A 217 -13.91 9.92 -3.53
N LEU A 218 -13.53 10.64 -4.59
CA LEU A 218 -12.19 10.60 -5.19
C LEU A 218 -11.08 11.00 -4.20
N THR A 219 -11.36 11.88 -3.27
CA THR A 219 -10.41 12.34 -2.25
C THR A 219 -10.56 11.64 -0.90
N MET A 220 -11.43 10.62 -0.80
CA MET A 220 -11.72 9.86 0.42
C MET A 220 -12.18 10.74 1.59
N THR A 221 -12.93 11.81 1.31
CA THR A 221 -13.45 12.75 2.30
C THR A 221 -14.98 12.72 2.39
N ALA A 222 -15.58 11.62 1.98
CA ALA A 222 -17.03 11.51 1.79
C ALA A 222 -17.85 11.46 3.10
N GLY A 223 -17.25 11.36 4.26
CA GLY A 223 -17.93 11.47 5.56
C GLY A 223 -18.92 10.33 5.88
N PHE A 224 -18.83 9.19 5.22
CA PHE A 224 -19.45 7.95 5.67
C PHE A 224 -18.71 7.44 6.90
N ASP A 225 -19.41 6.72 7.77
CA ASP A 225 -18.81 6.13 8.96
C ASP A 225 -17.97 4.91 8.59
N GLY A 226 -16.76 5.17 8.18
CA GLY A 226 -15.78 4.19 7.76
C GLY A 226 -14.36 4.61 8.12
N ASN A 227 -13.59 3.66 8.62
CA ASN A 227 -12.18 3.80 8.92
C ASN A 227 -11.47 2.46 8.68
N ASP A 228 -10.66 2.38 7.64
CA ASP A 228 -9.97 1.14 7.27
C ASP A 228 -8.86 0.73 8.26
N SER A 229 -8.49 1.63 9.15
CA SER A 229 -7.52 1.36 10.20
C SER A 229 -8.14 0.89 11.52
N ASP A 230 -9.46 0.83 11.60
CA ASP A 230 -10.23 0.43 12.77
C ASP A 230 -11.10 -0.79 12.41
N LEU A 231 -10.77 -1.95 12.96
CA LEU A 231 -11.47 -3.20 12.68
C LEU A 231 -12.94 -3.20 13.17
N ASP A 232 -13.26 -2.36 14.14
CA ASP A 232 -14.61 -2.21 14.68
C ASP A 232 -15.45 -1.18 13.92
N SER A 233 -14.84 -0.48 12.94
CA SER A 233 -15.56 0.51 12.15
C SER A 233 -16.58 -0.14 11.23
N PRO A 234 -17.84 0.34 11.19
CA PRO A 234 -18.88 -0.21 10.32
C PRO A 234 -18.46 -0.24 8.84
N GLY A 235 -17.73 0.77 8.39
CA GLY A 235 -17.30 0.93 7.01
C GLY A 235 -15.87 0.47 6.73
N GLN A 236 -15.26 -0.32 7.61
CA GLN A 236 -13.97 -0.94 7.35
C GLN A 236 -14.08 -1.86 6.12
N GLU A 237 -13.12 -1.81 5.19
CA GLU A 237 -13.25 -2.44 3.87
C GLU A 237 -13.40 -3.97 3.93
N GLU A 238 -12.84 -4.65 4.94
CA GLU A 238 -12.97 -6.10 5.12
C GLU A 238 -14.43 -6.51 5.44
N ASN A 239 -15.24 -5.60 5.99
CA ASN A 239 -16.67 -5.83 6.21
C ASN A 239 -17.46 -5.77 4.90
N MET A 240 -16.96 -5.10 3.88
CA MET A 240 -17.58 -4.99 2.56
C MET A 240 -17.38 -6.26 1.72
N TYR A 241 -16.19 -6.84 1.73
CA TYR A 241 -15.82 -7.95 0.84
C TYR A 241 -16.76 -9.16 0.87
N PRO A 242 -17.28 -9.62 2.02
CA PRO A 242 -18.22 -10.74 2.06
C PRO A 242 -19.64 -10.39 1.57
N THR A 243 -19.94 -9.10 1.35
CA THR A 243 -21.27 -8.68 0.89
C THR A 243 -21.43 -8.88 -0.62
N LYS A 244 -22.67 -9.07 -1.07
CA LYS A 244 -22.98 -9.25 -2.50
C LYS A 244 -23.11 -7.94 -3.25
N ASP A 245 -23.42 -6.86 -2.54
CA ASP A 245 -23.70 -5.54 -3.10
C ASP A 245 -22.89 -4.47 -2.34
N TRP A 246 -21.77 -4.14 -2.88
CA TRP A 246 -20.82 -3.18 -2.28
C TRP A 246 -21.35 -1.73 -2.35
N VAL A 247 -22.16 -1.43 -3.37
CA VAL A 247 -22.83 -0.12 -3.47
C VAL A 247 -23.81 0.03 -2.33
N LYS A 248 -24.67 -0.98 -2.12
CA LYS A 248 -25.61 -0.97 -1.01
C LYS A 248 -24.89 -0.92 0.34
N PHE A 249 -23.85 -1.73 0.54
CA PHE A 249 -23.04 -1.70 1.76
C PHE A 249 -22.57 -0.27 2.05
N THR A 250 -21.98 0.41 1.07
CA THR A 250 -21.43 1.75 1.25
C THR A 250 -22.51 2.79 1.50
N LEU A 251 -23.64 2.74 0.77
CA LEU A 251 -24.73 3.69 0.90
C LEU A 251 -25.55 3.48 2.19
N ASP A 252 -25.53 2.27 2.76
CA ASP A 252 -26.18 1.98 4.05
C ASP A 252 -25.39 2.48 5.26
N LEU A 253 -24.11 2.76 5.13
CA LEU A 253 -23.28 3.25 6.25
C LEU A 253 -23.87 4.51 6.89
N PRO A 254 -23.79 4.66 8.22
CA PRO A 254 -24.14 5.91 8.88
C PRO A 254 -23.29 7.09 8.38
N ALA A 255 -23.79 8.29 8.56
CA ALA A 255 -22.96 9.49 8.41
C ALA A 255 -22.07 9.64 9.66
N ARG A 256 -20.83 10.04 9.48
CA ARG A 256 -19.92 10.30 10.59
C ARG A 256 -20.37 11.48 11.42
N SER A 257 -20.17 11.38 12.72
CA SER A 257 -20.42 12.46 13.67
C SER A 257 -19.22 13.40 13.84
N ASP A 258 -18.02 12.98 13.42
CA ASP A 258 -16.80 13.76 13.46
C ASP A 258 -16.01 13.69 12.14
N THR A 259 -15.14 14.67 11.93
CA THR A 259 -14.33 14.78 10.70
C THR A 259 -12.84 14.58 10.95
N THR A 260 -12.46 14.14 12.13
CA THR A 260 -11.09 14.35 12.63
C THR A 260 -10.04 13.35 12.17
N CYS A 261 -10.35 12.11 11.86
CA CYS A 261 -9.37 11.17 11.29
C CYS A 261 -10.11 10.05 10.57
N SER A 262 -10.33 10.16 9.29
CA SER A 262 -10.87 9.03 8.53
C SER A 262 -10.12 8.79 7.25
N PHE A 263 -9.62 7.61 7.12
CA PHE A 263 -9.26 7.04 5.85
C PHE A 263 -10.36 6.03 5.50
N PHE A 264 -11.16 6.33 4.49
CA PHE A 264 -12.28 5.51 4.06
C PHE A 264 -12.13 5.15 2.59
N SER A 265 -11.77 3.93 2.31
CA SER A 265 -11.51 3.47 0.95
C SER A 265 -12.73 2.89 0.24
N ALA A 266 -13.69 2.30 0.97
CA ALA A 266 -14.88 1.70 0.38
C ALA A 266 -15.75 2.70 -0.41
N GLY A 267 -15.70 4.00 -0.08
CA GLY A 267 -16.42 5.03 -0.84
C GLY A 267 -16.09 5.09 -2.33
N THR A 268 -14.92 4.61 -2.75
CA THR A 268 -14.55 4.54 -4.18
C THR A 268 -15.36 3.53 -4.98
N VAL A 269 -16.08 2.62 -4.33
CA VAL A 269 -17.02 1.71 -4.97
C VAL A 269 -18.17 2.46 -5.67
N LEU A 270 -18.48 3.67 -5.21
CA LEU A 270 -19.55 4.51 -5.78
C LEU A 270 -19.12 5.26 -7.04
N LEU A 271 -17.85 5.18 -7.44
CA LEU A 271 -17.32 5.77 -8.65
C LEU A 271 -17.42 4.82 -9.83
#